data_873537cae9cd0b67b979d80d49c616db
#
_entry.id   873537cae9cd0b67b979d80d49c616db
#
_cell.length_a   1.000
_cell.length_b   1.000
_cell.length_c   1.000
_cell.angle_alpha   90.00
_cell.angle_beta   90.00
_cell.angle_gamma   90.00
#
_symmetry.space_group_name_H-M   'P 1'
#
loop_
_entity.id
_entity.type
_entity.pdbx_description
1 polymer ?
#
loop_
_entity_poly.entity_id
_entity_poly.type
_entity_poly.pdbx_seq_one_letter_code
_entity_poly.pdbx_strand_id
1 'polypeptide(L)'
;MVMSGSSTDREEEPLDWSFQNHAGELLRRGNHPKSNFKRCILDGADLTEGNFTGSNFNRASMVEADLMKSAFDNCDFRGADLRKARLNLSNFRNCSFKGADIRGIRGRYAIWQGSDWWNAKLDEDLEKVLAKKWPKPEDA
;
A
#
# COMPACT_ATOMS: atom_id res chain seq x y z
N MET A 1 -33.14 -4.77 -7.51
CA MET A 1 -31.79 -4.21 -7.43
C MET A 1 -31.57 -3.60 -6.06
N VAL A 2 -30.50 -3.96 -5.42
CA VAL A 2 -30.17 -3.40 -4.13
C VAL A 2 -29.27 -2.17 -4.36
N MET A 3 -29.68 -1.08 -3.81
CA MET A 3 -28.84 0.11 -3.81
C MET A 3 -28.14 0.22 -2.48
N SER A 4 -26.84 0.29 -2.52
CA SER A 4 -26.10 0.66 -1.34
C SER A 4 -26.41 2.14 -1.06
N GLY A 5 -27.27 2.39 -0.11
CA GLY A 5 -27.66 3.75 0.22
C GLY A 5 -26.68 4.49 1.10
N SER A 6 -25.77 3.77 1.72
CA SER A 6 -24.84 4.35 2.68
C SER A 6 -23.42 4.43 2.12
N SER A 7 -22.77 5.58 2.29
CA SER A 7 -21.37 5.73 1.95
C SER A 7 -20.45 4.92 2.86
N THR A 8 -20.95 4.43 4.00
CA THR A 8 -20.18 3.60 4.94
C THR A 8 -20.31 2.11 4.68
N ASP A 9 -21.36 1.70 3.93
CA ASP A 9 -21.66 0.29 3.65
C ASP A 9 -21.34 -0.04 2.19
N ARG A 10 -20.10 0.18 1.80
CA ARG A 10 -19.67 -0.18 0.46
C ARG A 10 -19.51 -1.68 0.36
N GLU A 11 -20.07 -2.26 -0.69
CA GLU A 11 -19.85 -3.66 -0.97
C GLU A 11 -18.40 -3.91 -1.31
N GLU A 12 -17.87 -5.06 -0.89
CA GLU A 12 -16.55 -5.50 -1.30
C GLU A 12 -16.57 -5.80 -2.79
N GLU A 13 -15.56 -5.29 -3.48
CA GLU A 13 -15.47 -5.46 -4.92
C GLU A 13 -14.00 -5.79 -5.27
N PRO A 14 -13.60 -7.08 -5.11
CA PRO A 14 -12.27 -7.49 -5.50
C PRO A 14 -12.04 -7.24 -6.99
N LEU A 15 -10.89 -6.68 -7.31
CA LEU A 15 -10.51 -6.33 -8.67
C LEU A 15 -9.39 -7.23 -9.15
N ASP A 16 -9.38 -7.51 -10.43
CA ASP A 16 -8.21 -8.08 -11.09
C ASP A 16 -7.74 -7.11 -12.16
N TRP A 17 -6.75 -6.30 -11.79
CA TRP A 17 -6.13 -5.32 -12.66
C TRP A 17 -4.67 -5.69 -12.94
N SER A 18 -4.36 -6.97 -12.77
CA SER A 18 -2.99 -7.45 -12.99
C SER A 18 -2.52 -7.13 -14.41
N PHE A 19 -1.27 -6.66 -14.49
CA PHE A 19 -0.61 -6.29 -15.75
C PHE A 19 -1.29 -5.16 -16.54
N GLN A 20 -2.22 -4.43 -15.92
CA GLN A 20 -2.95 -3.34 -16.58
C GLN A 20 -2.37 -1.98 -16.19
N ASN A 21 -2.61 -0.98 -17.02
CA ASN A 21 -2.22 0.39 -16.73
C ASN A 21 -3.42 1.19 -16.23
N HIS A 22 -3.36 1.57 -14.97
CA HIS A 22 -4.37 2.39 -14.30
C HIS A 22 -3.73 3.63 -13.67
N ALA A 23 -2.71 4.20 -14.33
CA ALA A 23 -2.08 5.43 -13.84
C ALA A 23 -3.11 6.53 -13.66
N GLY A 24 -3.04 7.24 -12.53
CA GLY A 24 -3.97 8.33 -12.22
C GLY A 24 -5.38 7.89 -11.85
N GLU A 25 -5.60 6.59 -11.67
CA GLU A 25 -6.93 6.05 -11.37
C GLU A 25 -7.49 6.62 -10.06
N LEU A 26 -8.79 6.86 -10.02
CA LEU A 26 -9.47 7.39 -8.85
C LEU A 26 -10.20 6.27 -8.13
N LEU A 27 -9.58 5.75 -7.06
CA LEU A 27 -10.12 4.68 -6.22
C LEU A 27 -10.41 5.15 -4.80
N ARG A 28 -10.53 6.44 -4.60
CA ARG A 28 -10.79 6.99 -3.29
C ARG A 28 -12.00 6.33 -2.64
N ARG A 29 -11.82 5.91 -1.37
CA ARG A 29 -12.85 5.26 -0.57
C ARG A 29 -13.36 3.95 -1.17
N GLY A 30 -12.56 3.34 -2.06
CA GLY A 30 -12.89 2.05 -2.65
C GLY A 30 -12.82 0.92 -1.62
N ASN A 31 -13.64 -0.10 -1.81
CA ASN A 31 -13.62 -1.29 -0.96
C ASN A 31 -13.25 -2.49 -1.82
N HIS A 32 -11.93 -2.72 -1.94
CA HIS A 32 -11.38 -3.72 -2.86
C HIS A 32 -10.39 -4.65 -2.15
N PRO A 33 -10.82 -5.36 -1.08
CA PRO A 33 -9.94 -6.30 -0.41
C PRO A 33 -9.64 -7.49 -1.31
N LYS A 34 -8.50 -8.14 -1.07
CA LYS A 34 -8.10 -9.36 -1.78
C LYS A 34 -8.07 -9.19 -3.30
N SER A 35 -7.71 -7.99 -3.74
CA SER A 35 -7.62 -7.66 -5.17
C SER A 35 -6.26 -8.02 -5.73
N ASN A 36 -6.20 -8.23 -7.03
CA ASN A 36 -4.96 -8.54 -7.73
C ASN A 36 -4.49 -7.33 -8.54
N PHE A 37 -3.46 -6.67 -8.03
CA PHE A 37 -2.78 -5.54 -8.68
C PHE A 37 -1.35 -5.90 -9.10
N LYS A 38 -1.08 -7.21 -9.24
CA LYS A 38 0.26 -7.65 -9.63
C LYS A 38 0.68 -6.98 -10.92
N ARG A 39 1.86 -6.32 -10.88
CA ARG A 39 2.42 -5.57 -12.02
C ARG A 39 1.47 -4.53 -12.63
N CYS A 40 0.48 -4.09 -11.87
CA CYS A 40 -0.39 -2.99 -12.27
C CYS A 40 0.37 -1.68 -12.19
N ILE A 41 0.11 -0.77 -13.12
CA ILE A 41 0.64 0.60 -13.04
C ILE A 41 -0.43 1.48 -12.39
N LEU A 42 -0.08 2.00 -11.21
CA LEU A 42 -0.95 2.86 -10.42
C LEU A 42 -0.23 4.19 -10.10
N ASP A 43 0.70 4.59 -10.95
CA ASP A 43 1.45 5.83 -10.74
C ASP A 43 0.47 7.01 -10.63
N GLY A 44 0.63 7.82 -9.59
CA GLY A 44 -0.23 8.98 -9.36
C GLY A 44 -1.68 8.66 -9.03
N ALA A 45 -2.03 7.38 -8.83
CA ALA A 45 -3.40 7.00 -8.50
C ALA A 45 -3.81 7.47 -7.11
N ASP A 46 -5.11 7.72 -6.92
CA ASP A 46 -5.69 8.07 -5.64
C ASP A 46 -6.37 6.83 -5.02
N LEU A 47 -5.69 6.24 -4.02
CA LEU A 47 -6.20 5.11 -3.25
C LEU A 47 -6.54 5.53 -1.81
N THR A 48 -6.82 6.80 -1.59
CA THR A 48 -7.05 7.32 -0.25
C THR A 48 -8.34 6.79 0.36
N GLU A 49 -8.32 6.64 1.70
CA GLU A 49 -9.48 6.22 2.48
C GLU A 49 -10.12 4.91 2.00
N GLY A 50 -9.31 4.04 1.39
CA GLY A 50 -9.78 2.78 0.83
C GLY A 50 -9.43 1.57 1.67
N ASN A 51 -10.05 0.45 1.35
CA ASN A 51 -9.74 -0.85 1.93
C ASN A 51 -9.16 -1.76 0.84
N PHE A 52 -7.88 -2.08 0.97
CA PHE A 52 -7.16 -2.96 0.04
C PHE A 52 -6.53 -4.15 0.78
N THR A 53 -7.06 -4.45 1.95
CA THR A 53 -6.54 -5.52 2.80
C THR A 53 -6.39 -6.84 2.05
N GLY A 54 -5.26 -7.50 2.22
CA GLY A 54 -4.99 -8.81 1.61
C GLY A 54 -4.73 -8.79 0.12
N SER A 55 -4.49 -7.63 -0.47
CA SER A 55 -4.30 -7.49 -1.91
C SER A 55 -2.86 -7.77 -2.36
N ASN A 56 -2.73 -8.15 -3.61
CA ASN A 56 -1.45 -8.43 -4.24
C ASN A 56 -0.99 -7.23 -5.06
N PHE A 57 0.06 -6.55 -4.58
CA PHE A 57 0.73 -5.45 -5.27
C PHE A 57 2.14 -5.85 -5.73
N ASN A 58 2.37 -7.14 -5.92
CA ASN A 58 3.67 -7.65 -6.32
C ASN A 58 4.14 -6.99 -7.60
N ARG A 59 5.29 -6.32 -7.53
CA ARG A 59 5.89 -5.58 -8.66
C ARG A 59 4.98 -4.51 -9.27
N ALA A 60 4.00 -4.04 -8.56
CA ALA A 60 3.18 -2.91 -9.01
C ALA A 60 4.02 -1.64 -9.03
N SER A 61 3.69 -0.74 -9.95
CA SER A 61 4.27 0.59 -9.99
C SER A 61 3.30 1.57 -9.35
N MET A 62 3.73 2.24 -8.28
CA MET A 62 2.88 3.13 -7.48
C MET A 62 3.62 4.43 -7.18
N VAL A 63 4.41 4.90 -8.15
CA VAL A 63 5.22 6.12 -8.00
C VAL A 63 4.30 7.32 -7.80
N GLU A 64 4.54 8.07 -6.74
CA GLU A 64 3.75 9.26 -6.38
C GLU A 64 2.25 8.98 -6.17
N ALA A 65 1.87 7.72 -5.96
CA ALA A 65 0.49 7.37 -5.63
C ALA A 65 0.12 7.87 -4.23
N ASP A 66 -1.15 8.17 -4.05
CA ASP A 66 -1.68 8.61 -2.76
C ASP A 66 -2.40 7.45 -2.08
N LEU A 67 -1.78 6.93 -1.02
CA LEU A 67 -2.27 5.79 -0.26
C LEU A 67 -2.68 6.19 1.16
N MET A 68 -2.94 7.47 1.40
CA MET A 68 -3.20 7.98 2.75
C MET A 68 -4.52 7.46 3.32
N LYS A 69 -4.52 7.26 4.64
CA LYS A 69 -5.73 6.91 5.40
C LYS A 69 -6.40 5.63 4.92
N SER A 70 -5.62 4.66 4.46
CA SER A 70 -6.14 3.44 3.85
C SER A 70 -5.64 2.19 4.55
N ALA A 71 -6.33 1.08 4.36
CA ALA A 71 -5.96 -0.20 4.91
C ALA A 71 -5.27 -1.06 3.86
N PHE A 72 -4.01 -1.43 4.14
CA PHE A 72 -3.21 -2.32 3.31
C PHE A 72 -2.66 -3.50 4.11
N ASP A 73 -3.32 -3.86 5.20
CA ASP A 73 -2.85 -4.97 6.03
C ASP A 73 -2.80 -6.26 5.22
N ASN A 74 -1.78 -7.05 5.45
CA ASN A 74 -1.59 -8.36 4.80
C ASN A 74 -1.42 -8.26 3.28
N CYS A 75 -0.94 -7.15 2.77
CA CYS A 75 -0.68 -6.99 1.34
C CYS A 75 0.72 -7.46 0.98
N ASP A 76 0.86 -7.89 -0.27
CA ASP A 76 2.14 -8.26 -0.87
C ASP A 76 2.66 -7.07 -1.68
N PHE A 77 3.71 -6.40 -1.18
CA PHE A 77 4.37 -5.30 -1.89
C PHE A 77 5.76 -5.70 -2.39
N ARG A 78 6.04 -7.00 -2.51
CA ARG A 78 7.35 -7.43 -2.97
C ARG A 78 7.65 -6.87 -4.36
N GLY A 79 8.82 -6.25 -4.48
CA GLY A 79 9.24 -5.66 -5.75
C GLY A 79 8.44 -4.45 -6.21
N ALA A 80 7.51 -3.93 -5.41
CA ALA A 80 6.71 -2.77 -5.78
C ALA A 80 7.55 -1.49 -5.78
N ASP A 81 7.22 -0.57 -6.65
CA ASP A 81 7.84 0.75 -6.72
C ASP A 81 6.90 1.77 -6.08
N LEU A 82 7.23 2.18 -4.86
CA LEU A 82 6.46 3.13 -4.07
C LEU A 82 7.17 4.47 -3.91
N ARG A 83 8.14 4.76 -4.78
CA ARG A 83 8.90 5.99 -4.66
C ARG A 83 7.99 7.21 -4.60
N LYS A 84 8.24 8.07 -3.60
CA LYS A 84 7.50 9.32 -3.39
C LYS A 84 6.00 9.14 -3.16
N ALA A 85 5.54 7.93 -2.86
CA ALA A 85 4.14 7.70 -2.49
C ALA A 85 3.84 8.32 -1.13
N ARG A 86 2.59 8.68 -0.91
CA ARG A 86 2.12 9.18 0.38
C ARG A 86 1.42 8.06 1.12
N LEU A 87 1.94 7.72 2.30
CA LEU A 87 1.43 6.62 3.12
C LEU A 87 0.91 7.08 4.48
N ASN A 88 0.78 8.39 4.68
CA ASN A 88 0.42 8.94 5.99
C ASN A 88 -0.89 8.34 6.51
N LEU A 89 -0.89 7.98 7.78
CA LEU A 89 -2.09 7.50 8.48
C LEU A 89 -2.65 6.18 7.93
N SER A 90 -1.85 5.41 7.22
CA SER A 90 -2.31 4.14 6.64
C SER A 90 -1.74 2.95 7.39
N ASN A 91 -2.39 1.81 7.25
CA ASN A 91 -2.01 0.57 7.90
C ASN A 91 -1.32 -0.36 6.92
N PHE A 92 -0.11 -0.80 7.28
CA PHE A 92 0.69 -1.75 6.52
C PHE A 92 1.14 -2.91 7.41
N ARG A 93 0.24 -3.40 8.28
CA ARG A 93 0.57 -4.51 9.16
C ARG A 93 0.76 -5.78 8.37
N ASN A 94 1.81 -6.52 8.72
CA ASN A 94 2.06 -7.85 8.16
C ASN A 94 2.20 -7.84 6.63
N CYS A 95 2.76 -6.79 6.08
CA CYS A 95 3.04 -6.68 4.65
C CYS A 95 4.46 -7.15 4.35
N SER A 96 4.67 -7.69 3.15
CA SER A 96 6.00 -8.00 2.65
C SER A 96 6.47 -6.88 1.73
N PHE A 97 7.66 -6.32 2.04
CA PHE A 97 8.30 -5.26 1.25
C PHE A 97 9.61 -5.72 0.63
N LYS A 98 9.85 -7.03 0.57
CA LYS A 98 11.10 -7.55 0.03
C LYS A 98 11.33 -7.06 -1.41
N GLY A 99 12.43 -6.36 -1.62
CA GLY A 99 12.76 -5.83 -2.94
C GLY A 99 11.94 -4.62 -3.38
N ALA A 100 11.04 -4.12 -2.53
CA ALA A 100 10.30 -2.91 -2.83
C ALA A 100 11.22 -1.69 -2.77
N ASP A 101 10.81 -0.61 -3.42
CA ASP A 101 11.49 0.68 -3.37
C ASP A 101 10.58 1.68 -2.67
N ILE A 102 10.94 2.06 -1.45
CA ILE A 102 10.16 3.00 -0.64
C ILE A 102 10.91 4.32 -0.41
N ARG A 103 11.84 4.66 -1.32
CA ARG A 103 12.56 5.92 -1.20
C ARG A 103 11.63 7.10 -1.43
N GLY A 104 11.79 8.14 -0.63
CA GLY A 104 11.02 9.37 -0.76
C GLY A 104 9.57 9.28 -0.31
N ILE A 105 9.17 8.19 0.33
CA ILE A 105 7.78 8.09 0.84
C ILE A 105 7.53 9.08 1.98
N ARG A 106 6.28 9.45 2.15
CA ARG A 106 5.79 10.19 3.29
C ARG A 106 4.91 9.27 4.10
N GLY A 107 5.42 8.80 5.25
CA GLY A 107 4.76 7.77 6.04
C GLY A 107 4.44 8.17 7.46
N ARG A 108 4.23 9.45 7.73
CA ARG A 108 3.92 9.92 9.09
C ARG A 108 2.66 9.25 9.62
N TYR A 109 2.77 8.66 10.81
CA TYR A 109 1.70 7.92 11.46
C TYR A 109 1.23 6.66 10.71
N ALA A 110 1.99 6.17 9.75
CA ALA A 110 1.73 4.87 9.17
C ALA A 110 2.12 3.76 10.15
N ILE A 111 1.42 2.65 10.09
CA ILE A 111 1.65 1.52 11.00
C ILE A 111 2.32 0.38 10.22
N TRP A 112 3.52 -0.01 10.66
CA TRP A 112 4.37 -1.00 9.99
C TRP A 112 4.52 -2.29 10.79
N GLN A 113 3.70 -2.50 11.80
CA GLN A 113 3.83 -3.67 12.67
C GLN A 113 3.81 -4.98 11.87
N GLY A 114 4.84 -5.80 12.06
CA GLY A 114 4.93 -7.08 11.37
C GLY A 114 5.38 -7.02 9.92
N SER A 115 5.71 -5.85 9.41
CA SER A 115 6.17 -5.68 8.03
C SER A 115 7.69 -5.61 7.97
N ASP A 116 8.27 -6.18 6.92
CA ASP A 116 9.72 -6.28 6.75
C ASP A 116 10.30 -5.10 5.97
N TRP A 117 10.04 -3.89 6.44
CA TRP A 117 10.51 -2.66 5.81
C TRP A 117 12.03 -2.67 5.54
N TRP A 118 12.82 -3.38 6.36
CA TRP A 118 14.28 -3.45 6.23
C TRP A 118 14.74 -4.20 4.97
N ASN A 119 13.88 -4.94 4.32
CA ASN A 119 14.16 -5.64 3.07
C ASN A 119 13.89 -4.81 1.82
N ALA A 120 13.48 -3.56 1.99
CA ALA A 120 13.22 -2.62 0.91
C ALA A 120 14.40 -1.67 0.71
N LYS A 121 14.43 -1.01 -0.44
CA LYS A 121 15.29 0.16 -0.64
C LYS A 121 14.62 1.35 0.04
N LEU A 122 15.35 2.07 0.88
CA LEU A 122 14.80 3.21 1.62
C LEU A 122 15.88 4.24 1.90
N ASP A 123 15.43 5.45 2.19
CA ASP A 123 16.31 6.56 2.56
C ASP A 123 16.86 6.36 3.97
N GLU A 124 18.05 6.86 4.23
CA GLU A 124 18.70 6.75 5.53
C GLU A 124 17.85 7.34 6.66
N ASP A 125 17.24 8.49 6.42
CA ASP A 125 16.38 9.12 7.44
C ASP A 125 15.16 8.29 7.75
N LEU A 126 14.53 7.71 6.73
CA LEU A 126 13.39 6.81 6.92
C LEU A 126 13.80 5.56 7.70
N GLU A 127 14.96 4.99 7.37
CA GLU A 127 15.48 3.81 8.07
C GLU A 127 15.62 4.09 9.56
N LYS A 128 16.15 5.23 9.94
CA LYS A 128 16.31 5.61 11.35
C LYS A 128 14.96 5.69 12.07
N VAL A 129 13.97 6.28 11.42
CA VAL A 129 12.63 6.42 11.99
C VAL A 129 11.97 5.04 12.18
N LEU A 130 12.02 4.19 11.16
CA LEU A 130 11.41 2.87 11.21
C LEU A 130 12.12 1.96 12.21
N ALA A 131 13.45 2.01 12.25
CA ALA A 131 14.23 1.20 13.20
C ALA A 131 13.94 1.56 14.64
N LYS A 132 13.63 2.81 14.92
CA LYS A 132 13.29 3.26 16.26
C LYS A 132 11.90 2.80 16.69
N LYS A 133 10.92 2.90 15.81
CA LYS A 133 9.52 2.64 16.14
C LYS A 133 9.10 1.20 15.86
N TRP A 134 9.63 0.61 14.81
CA TRP A 134 9.28 -0.74 14.35
C TRP A 134 10.56 -1.54 14.13
N PRO A 135 11.34 -1.82 15.19
CA PRO A 135 12.67 -2.41 15.04
C PRO A 135 12.64 -3.75 14.35
N LYS A 136 13.66 -3.96 13.54
CA LYS A 136 13.91 -5.26 12.90
C LYS A 136 14.15 -6.31 13.96
N PRO A 137 13.48 -7.47 13.88
CA PRO A 137 13.75 -8.58 14.82
C PRO A 137 15.21 -9.00 14.75
N GLU A 138 15.75 -9.45 15.89
CA GLU A 138 17.16 -9.85 15.98
C GLU A 138 17.50 -11.03 15.06
N ASP A 139 16.54 -11.91 14.83
CA ASP A 139 16.72 -13.10 13.99
C ASP A 139 16.38 -12.87 12.52
N ALA A 140 16.07 -11.65 12.13
CA ALA A 140 15.72 -11.35 10.76
C ALA A 140 16.94 -11.09 9.88
#